data_d4a7c3b2041edc586b83f236d050cbe3
#
_entry.id   d4a7c3b2041edc586b83f236d050cbe3
#
_cell.length_a   1.000
_cell.length_b   1.000
_cell.length_c   1.000
_cell.angle_alpha   90.00
_cell.angle_beta   90.00
_cell.angle_gamma   90.00
#
_symmetry.space_group_name_H-M   'P 1'
#
loop_
_entity.id
_entity.type
_entity.pdbx_description
1 polymer ?
#
loop_
_entity_poly.entity_id
_entity_poly.type
_entity_poly.pdbx_seq_one_letter_code
_entity_poly.pdbx_strand_id
1 'polypeptide(L)'
;MLQRKIQLVLILLICCGIVKAQQAPFYSEIQQFKKEDSIHFPPKHAILFLGSSSFRKWTDVQKYFPNYPVINRGFGGSTIPDAIHYLNQIVFLYQPRQILIYEGDNDVASSDKITADSVLNRFKKLFFLIRRKLPATNISFVSIKPSLSRESMMPEMAKANSLIKNFLKDKKNAAFIDVYHSMLTKGGKPMPDLFIEDGLHMNANGYAIWQKIIEPYLLKK
;
A
#
# COMPACT_ATOMS: atom_id res chain seq x y z
N MET A 1 58.86 20.71 5.93
CA MET A 1 57.73 20.89 4.99
C MET A 1 56.99 19.60 4.64
N LEU A 2 57.68 18.49 4.48
CA LEU A 2 57.06 17.17 4.15
C LEU A 2 56.13 16.63 5.23
N GLN A 3 56.53 16.67 6.49
CA GLN A 3 55.72 16.19 7.63
C GLN A 3 54.42 16.96 7.82
N ARG A 4 54.38 18.29 7.57
CA ARG A 4 53.15 19.08 7.62
C ARG A 4 52.16 18.71 6.50
N LYS A 5 52.64 18.32 5.33
CA LYS A 5 51.81 17.87 4.21
C LYS A 5 51.18 16.49 4.50
N ILE A 6 51.94 15.60 5.14
CA ILE A 6 51.45 14.27 5.53
C ILE A 6 50.36 14.38 6.61
N GLN A 7 50.52 15.27 7.60
CA GLN A 7 49.48 15.51 8.63
C GLN A 7 48.19 16.10 8.04
N LEU A 8 48.29 17.00 7.05
CA LEU A 8 47.10 17.54 6.38
C LEU A 8 46.35 16.46 5.55
N VAL A 9 47.08 15.55 4.91
CA VAL A 9 46.46 14.45 4.15
C VAL A 9 45.80 13.43 5.09
N LEU A 10 46.41 13.15 6.24
CA LEU A 10 45.81 12.25 7.24
C LEU A 10 44.51 12.85 7.86
N ILE A 11 44.50 14.18 8.11
CA ILE A 11 43.30 14.86 8.63
C ILE A 11 42.18 14.91 7.56
N LEU A 12 42.50 15.05 6.27
CA LEU A 12 41.50 14.98 5.19
C LEU A 12 40.90 13.58 5.02
N LEU A 13 41.66 12.51 5.29
CA LEU A 13 41.18 11.12 5.23
C LEU A 13 40.29 10.73 6.42
N ILE A 14 40.50 11.35 7.59
CA ILE A 14 39.65 11.12 8.77
C ILE A 14 38.33 11.83 8.71
N CYS A 15 38.19 12.91 7.89
CA CYS A 15 36.92 13.62 7.61
C CYS A 15 36.05 12.95 6.55
N CYS A 16 36.44 11.83 5.95
CA CYS A 16 35.52 10.91 5.30
C CYS A 16 34.66 10.23 6.36
N GLY A 17 33.85 11.03 7.06
CA GLY A 17 32.87 10.55 8.01
C GLY A 17 32.04 9.45 7.35
N ILE A 18 31.85 8.36 8.06
CA ILE A 18 30.95 7.29 7.70
C ILE A 18 29.56 7.94 7.51
N VAL A 19 29.25 8.34 6.27
CA VAL A 19 27.90 8.68 5.88
C VAL A 19 27.13 7.38 6.00
N LYS A 20 26.54 7.12 7.18
CA LYS A 20 25.53 6.08 7.31
C LYS A 20 24.46 6.45 6.31
N ALA A 21 24.43 5.76 5.19
CA ALA A 21 23.33 5.88 4.26
C ALA A 21 22.04 5.67 5.05
N GLN A 22 21.22 6.71 5.16
CA GLN A 22 19.93 6.62 5.84
C GLN A 22 19.12 5.55 5.12
N GLN A 23 18.76 4.50 5.82
CA GLN A 23 17.95 3.44 5.22
C GLN A 23 16.63 4.06 4.75
N ALA A 24 16.20 3.67 3.55
CA ALA A 24 14.90 4.09 3.02
C ALA A 24 13.78 3.69 4.01
N PRO A 25 12.71 4.49 4.11
CA PRO A 25 11.55 4.14 4.93
C PRO A 25 11.08 2.71 4.64
N PHE A 26 10.63 1.99 5.66
CA PHE A 26 10.14 0.60 5.58
C PHE A 26 11.17 -0.46 5.12
N TYR A 27 12.46 -0.12 5.00
CA TYR A 27 13.49 -1.06 4.57
C TYR A 27 13.48 -2.38 5.35
N SER A 28 13.32 -2.33 6.66
CA SER A 28 13.27 -3.53 7.52
C SER A 28 12.10 -4.46 7.20
N GLU A 29 10.91 -3.91 6.93
CA GLU A 29 9.73 -4.70 6.55
C GLU A 29 9.93 -5.36 5.19
N ILE A 30 10.53 -4.65 4.24
CA ILE A 30 10.84 -5.21 2.91
C ILE A 30 11.92 -6.30 3.00
N GLN A 31 12.92 -6.15 3.88
CA GLN A 31 13.91 -7.22 4.12
C GLN A 31 13.26 -8.45 4.79
N GLN A 32 12.26 -8.25 5.65
CA GLN A 32 11.50 -9.34 6.24
C GLN A 32 10.75 -10.15 5.16
N PHE A 33 10.08 -9.49 4.20
CA PHE A 33 9.47 -10.18 3.06
C PHE A 33 10.49 -11.01 2.26
N LYS A 34 11.67 -10.45 1.98
CA LYS A 34 12.73 -11.20 1.29
C LYS A 34 13.22 -12.42 2.05
N LYS A 35 13.33 -12.30 3.38
CA LYS A 35 13.72 -13.40 4.26
C LYS A 35 12.65 -14.51 4.24
N GLU A 36 11.38 -14.17 4.36
CA GLU A 36 10.28 -15.12 4.28
C GLU A 36 10.24 -15.83 2.92
N ASP A 37 10.38 -15.07 1.84
CA ASP A 37 10.42 -15.60 0.47
C ASP A 37 11.63 -16.50 0.21
N SER A 38 12.76 -16.28 0.89
CA SER A 38 13.93 -17.16 0.78
C SER A 38 13.70 -18.54 1.44
N ILE A 39 12.80 -18.62 2.39
CA ILE A 39 12.42 -19.87 3.07
C ILE A 39 11.27 -20.55 2.33
N HIS A 40 10.27 -19.78 1.94
CA HIS A 40 9.09 -20.28 1.24
C HIS A 40 8.59 -19.25 0.23
N PHE A 41 9.01 -19.40 -1.04
CA PHE A 41 8.60 -18.47 -2.09
C PHE A 41 7.10 -18.65 -2.40
N PRO A 42 6.30 -17.55 -2.41
CA PRO A 42 4.88 -17.62 -2.70
C PRO A 42 4.56 -18.14 -4.10
N PRO A 43 3.37 -18.73 -4.31
CA PRO A 43 3.00 -19.27 -5.63
C PRO A 43 2.92 -18.16 -6.67
N LYS A 44 3.43 -18.44 -7.88
CA LYS A 44 3.24 -17.54 -9.03
C LYS A 44 1.75 -17.43 -9.39
N HIS A 45 1.38 -16.33 -10.02
CA HIS A 45 0.00 -16.06 -10.43
C HIS A 45 -1.02 -16.03 -9.27
N ALA A 46 -0.56 -15.80 -8.05
CA ALA A 46 -1.42 -15.54 -6.92
C ALA A 46 -2.09 -14.16 -7.02
N ILE A 47 -2.98 -13.86 -6.09
CA ILE A 47 -3.57 -12.54 -5.89
C ILE A 47 -2.70 -11.80 -4.88
N LEU A 48 -2.15 -10.66 -5.27
CA LEU A 48 -1.28 -9.85 -4.44
C LEU A 48 -2.08 -8.72 -3.77
N PHE A 49 -2.00 -8.62 -2.46
CA PHE A 49 -2.49 -7.51 -1.66
C PHE A 49 -1.33 -6.55 -1.42
N LEU A 50 -1.34 -5.43 -2.14
CA LEU A 50 -0.36 -4.36 -2.05
C LEU A 50 -0.97 -3.19 -1.29
N GLY A 51 -0.34 -2.74 -0.20
CA GLY A 51 -0.88 -1.60 0.51
C GLY A 51 -0.24 -1.31 1.85
N SER A 52 -0.91 -0.45 2.60
CA SER A 52 -0.45 0.08 3.86
C SER A 52 -0.84 -0.80 5.06
N SER A 53 -0.85 -0.19 6.24
CA SER A 53 -1.08 -0.88 7.52
C SER A 53 -2.39 -1.66 7.60
N SER A 54 -3.44 -1.29 6.86
CA SER A 54 -4.69 -2.05 6.84
C SER A 54 -4.52 -3.44 6.23
N PHE A 55 -3.72 -3.59 5.18
CA PHE A 55 -3.35 -4.92 4.69
C PHE A 55 -2.31 -5.60 5.57
N ARG A 56 -1.29 -4.87 6.03
CA ARG A 56 -0.28 -5.43 6.94
C ARG A 56 -0.90 -6.08 8.18
N LYS A 57 -1.89 -5.41 8.79
CA LYS A 57 -2.58 -5.90 10.00
C LYS A 57 -3.57 -7.03 9.71
N TRP A 58 -3.92 -7.31 8.46
CA TRP A 58 -4.74 -8.46 8.08
C TRP A 58 -3.87 -9.71 7.96
N THR A 59 -3.28 -10.12 9.07
CA THR A 59 -2.26 -11.18 9.12
C THR A 59 -2.79 -12.55 8.71
N ASP A 60 -4.08 -12.80 8.90
CA ASP A 60 -4.76 -14.05 8.56
C ASP A 60 -5.65 -13.94 7.30
N VAL A 61 -5.36 -13.00 6.41
CA VAL A 61 -6.12 -12.74 5.17
C VAL A 61 -6.39 -14.00 4.34
N GLN A 62 -5.47 -14.97 4.34
CA GLN A 62 -5.66 -16.25 3.64
C GLN A 62 -6.85 -17.06 4.19
N LYS A 63 -7.20 -16.93 5.48
CA LYS A 63 -8.37 -17.58 6.07
C LYS A 63 -9.68 -16.99 5.59
N TYR A 64 -9.69 -15.68 5.25
CA TYR A 64 -10.86 -15.00 4.69
C TYR A 64 -11.09 -15.39 3.22
N PHE A 65 -10.04 -15.78 2.50
CA PHE A 65 -10.11 -16.15 1.09
C PHE A 65 -9.51 -17.55 0.85
N PRO A 66 -10.07 -18.63 1.44
CA PRO A 66 -9.47 -19.96 1.40
C PRO A 66 -9.36 -20.55 -0.01
N ASN A 67 -10.22 -20.13 -0.92
CA ASN A 67 -10.26 -20.63 -2.30
C ASN A 67 -9.31 -19.86 -3.25
N TYR A 68 -8.56 -18.88 -2.75
CA TYR A 68 -7.69 -18.04 -3.55
C TYR A 68 -6.28 -18.04 -2.94
N PRO A 69 -5.22 -18.29 -3.73
CA PRO A 69 -3.86 -18.09 -3.25
C PRO A 69 -3.59 -16.58 -3.10
N VAL A 70 -3.42 -16.12 -1.87
CA VAL A 70 -3.20 -14.72 -1.54
C VAL A 70 -1.75 -14.50 -1.08
N ILE A 71 -1.12 -13.44 -1.58
CA ILE A 71 0.15 -12.92 -1.09
C ILE A 71 -0.12 -11.56 -0.45
N ASN A 72 0.12 -11.42 0.84
CA ASN A 72 0.02 -10.13 1.51
C ASN A 72 1.40 -9.43 1.51
N ARG A 73 1.47 -8.26 0.90
CA ARG A 73 2.64 -7.36 0.87
C ARG A 73 2.24 -5.96 1.32
N GLY A 74 1.35 -5.92 2.33
CA GLY A 74 1.08 -4.71 3.08
C GLY A 74 2.25 -4.38 4.02
N PHE A 75 2.66 -3.12 4.08
CA PHE A 75 3.71 -2.64 4.98
C PHE A 75 3.28 -1.33 5.67
N GLY A 76 3.73 -1.13 6.90
CA GLY A 76 3.07 -0.23 7.83
C GLY A 76 3.14 1.23 7.47
N GLY A 77 1.99 1.91 7.35
CA GLY A 77 1.92 3.37 7.18
C GLY A 77 2.38 3.89 5.83
N SER A 78 2.57 3.01 4.84
CA SER A 78 3.05 3.40 3.51
C SER A 78 2.10 4.35 2.78
N THR A 79 2.71 5.15 1.91
CA THR A 79 2.06 6.00 0.92
C THR A 79 2.24 5.40 -0.48
N ILE A 80 1.51 5.91 -1.47
CA ILE A 80 1.68 5.48 -2.87
C ILE A 80 3.13 5.66 -3.37
N PRO A 81 3.86 6.76 -3.06
CA PRO A 81 5.28 6.88 -3.36
C PRO A 81 6.15 5.77 -2.77
N ASP A 82 5.88 5.31 -1.54
CA ASP A 82 6.61 4.22 -0.91
C ASP A 82 6.35 2.90 -1.64
N ALA A 83 5.09 2.62 -1.99
CA ALA A 83 4.75 1.45 -2.81
C ALA A 83 5.47 1.47 -4.16
N ILE A 84 5.56 2.64 -4.83
CA ILE A 84 6.30 2.81 -6.09
C ILE A 84 7.79 2.50 -5.90
N HIS A 85 8.39 2.97 -4.81
CA HIS A 85 9.81 2.75 -4.52
C HIS A 85 10.16 1.26 -4.44
N TYR A 86 9.26 0.46 -3.88
CA TYR A 86 9.50 -0.97 -3.63
C TYR A 86 8.88 -1.93 -4.66
N LEU A 87 8.31 -1.47 -5.77
CA LEU A 87 7.61 -2.30 -6.77
C LEU A 87 8.39 -3.54 -7.22
N ASN A 88 9.72 -3.41 -7.39
CA ASN A 88 10.56 -4.54 -7.79
C ASN A 88 10.58 -5.66 -6.74
N GLN A 89 10.55 -5.30 -5.46
CA GLN A 89 10.67 -6.23 -4.33
C GLN A 89 9.31 -6.80 -3.88
N ILE A 90 8.21 -6.03 -4.05
CA ILE A 90 6.92 -6.40 -3.47
C ILE A 90 5.83 -6.72 -4.49
N VAL A 91 6.09 -6.50 -5.80
CA VAL A 91 5.10 -6.76 -6.87
C VAL A 91 5.68 -7.59 -8.00
N PHE A 92 6.69 -7.07 -8.72
CA PHE A 92 7.11 -7.64 -10.00
C PHE A 92 7.71 -9.04 -9.89
N LEU A 93 8.37 -9.32 -8.79
CA LEU A 93 8.97 -10.59 -8.45
C LEU A 93 7.94 -11.75 -8.43
N TYR A 94 6.68 -11.49 -8.03
CA TYR A 94 5.64 -12.51 -7.88
C TYR A 94 4.83 -12.77 -9.15
N GLN A 95 4.87 -11.90 -10.15
CA GLN A 95 4.09 -12.01 -11.38
C GLN A 95 2.60 -12.33 -11.09
N PRO A 96 1.92 -11.52 -10.25
CA PRO A 96 0.57 -11.82 -9.80
C PRO A 96 -0.43 -11.73 -10.96
N ARG A 97 -1.46 -12.59 -10.96
CA ARG A 97 -2.57 -12.47 -11.92
C ARG A 97 -3.48 -11.29 -11.61
N GLN A 98 -3.54 -10.91 -10.33
CA GLN A 98 -4.31 -9.77 -9.84
C GLN A 98 -3.57 -9.08 -8.71
N ILE A 99 -3.67 -7.75 -8.66
CA ILE A 99 -3.17 -6.93 -7.56
C ILE A 99 -4.34 -6.14 -6.99
N LEU A 100 -4.61 -6.30 -5.69
CA LEU A 100 -5.46 -5.40 -4.93
C LEU A 100 -4.58 -4.33 -4.30
N ILE A 101 -4.89 -3.06 -4.56
CA ILE A 101 -4.15 -1.93 -4.04
C ILE A 101 -5.00 -1.21 -3.00
N TYR A 102 -4.50 -1.09 -1.78
CA TYR A 102 -5.06 -0.25 -0.72
C TYR A 102 -4.03 0.76 -0.25
N GLU A 103 -4.09 1.96 -0.78
CA GLU A 103 -3.20 3.09 -0.49
C GLU A 103 -3.98 4.41 -0.57
N GLY A 104 -3.38 5.49 -0.10
CA GLY A 104 -3.91 6.84 -0.26
C GLY A 104 -4.40 7.48 1.04
N ASP A 105 -4.78 6.72 2.06
CA ASP A 105 -5.18 7.27 3.35
C ASP A 105 -4.01 7.92 4.11
N ASN A 106 -2.82 7.35 4.01
CA ASN A 106 -1.60 7.95 4.55
C ASN A 106 -1.09 9.08 3.65
N ASP A 107 -1.33 9.02 2.34
CA ASP A 107 -1.02 10.14 1.44
C ASP A 107 -1.77 11.40 1.91
N VAL A 108 -3.10 11.32 2.09
CA VAL A 108 -3.90 12.44 2.58
C VAL A 108 -3.45 12.89 3.98
N ALA A 109 -3.14 11.94 4.87
CA ALA A 109 -2.72 12.24 6.24
C ALA A 109 -1.29 12.78 6.36
N SER A 110 -0.47 12.71 5.30
CA SER A 110 0.95 13.11 5.36
C SER A 110 1.15 14.62 5.40
N SER A 111 0.21 15.40 4.88
CA SER A 111 0.26 16.87 4.87
C SER A 111 -1.05 17.46 4.36
N ASP A 112 -1.46 18.60 4.92
CA ASP A 112 -2.63 19.38 4.47
C ASP A 112 -2.52 19.89 3.02
N LYS A 113 -1.31 19.81 2.42
CA LYS A 113 -1.08 20.16 1.03
C LYS A 113 -1.42 19.02 0.06
N ILE A 114 -1.67 17.81 0.55
CA ILE A 114 -2.00 16.66 -0.29
C ILE A 114 -3.50 16.63 -0.54
N THR A 115 -3.86 16.92 -1.79
CA THR A 115 -5.24 16.92 -2.26
C THR A 115 -5.63 15.58 -2.91
N ALA A 116 -6.91 15.38 -3.14
CA ALA A 116 -7.45 14.24 -3.89
C ALA A 116 -6.81 14.10 -5.29
N ASP A 117 -6.56 15.23 -5.95
CA ASP A 117 -5.85 15.25 -7.24
C ASP A 117 -4.40 14.79 -7.11
N SER A 118 -3.73 15.13 -6.00
CA SER A 118 -2.39 14.62 -5.68
C SER A 118 -2.40 13.10 -5.54
N VAL A 119 -3.37 12.55 -4.80
CA VAL A 119 -3.56 11.11 -4.61
C VAL A 119 -3.84 10.42 -5.95
N LEU A 120 -4.76 10.97 -6.76
CA LEU A 120 -5.04 10.45 -8.10
C LEU A 120 -3.77 10.41 -8.97
N ASN A 121 -2.98 11.49 -9.01
CA ASN A 121 -1.79 11.56 -9.82
C ASN A 121 -0.71 10.54 -9.38
N ARG A 122 -0.53 10.36 -8.07
CA ARG A 122 0.32 9.31 -7.51
C ARG A 122 -0.18 7.92 -7.91
N PHE A 123 -1.49 7.66 -7.77
CA PHE A 123 -2.09 6.39 -8.18
C PHE A 123 -1.95 6.13 -9.68
N LYS A 124 -2.18 7.12 -10.54
CA LYS A 124 -1.94 6.99 -11.98
C LYS A 124 -0.50 6.55 -12.28
N LYS A 125 0.48 7.16 -11.60
CA LYS A 125 1.91 6.78 -11.75
C LYS A 125 2.12 5.31 -11.35
N LEU A 126 1.62 4.89 -10.19
CA LEU A 126 1.68 3.49 -9.73
C LEU A 126 1.03 2.55 -10.74
N PHE A 127 -0.21 2.86 -11.17
CA PHE A 127 -0.98 2.07 -12.13
C PHE A 127 -0.22 1.85 -13.44
N PHE A 128 0.31 2.92 -14.03
CA PHE A 128 1.03 2.83 -15.31
C PHE A 128 2.39 2.13 -15.19
N LEU A 129 3.10 2.25 -14.05
CA LEU A 129 4.31 1.49 -13.80
C LEU A 129 4.02 -0.02 -13.74
N ILE A 130 2.97 -0.42 -13.02
CA ILE A 130 2.54 -1.82 -12.94
C ILE A 130 2.08 -2.29 -14.32
N ARG A 131 1.20 -1.55 -15.00
CA ARG A 131 0.64 -1.91 -16.30
C ARG A 131 1.71 -2.10 -17.37
N ARG A 132 2.74 -1.24 -17.38
CA ARG A 132 3.86 -1.35 -18.32
C ARG A 132 4.65 -2.65 -18.12
N LYS A 133 4.89 -3.07 -16.87
CA LYS A 133 5.69 -4.26 -16.55
C LYS A 133 4.87 -5.55 -16.56
N LEU A 134 3.59 -5.45 -16.22
CA LEU A 134 2.63 -6.57 -16.09
C LEU A 134 1.34 -6.24 -16.88
N PRO A 135 1.38 -6.29 -18.22
CA PRO A 135 0.28 -5.80 -19.07
C PRO A 135 -1.03 -6.58 -18.91
N ALA A 136 -0.97 -7.87 -18.58
CA ALA A 136 -2.16 -8.73 -18.43
C ALA A 136 -2.74 -8.76 -17.01
N THR A 137 -1.97 -8.33 -15.99
CA THR A 137 -2.39 -8.38 -14.59
C THR A 137 -3.62 -7.52 -14.35
N ASN A 138 -4.61 -8.06 -13.63
CA ASN A 138 -5.75 -7.26 -13.18
C ASN A 138 -5.31 -6.35 -12.02
N ILE A 139 -5.70 -5.06 -12.07
CA ILE A 139 -5.38 -4.06 -11.04
C ILE A 139 -6.68 -3.57 -10.44
N SER A 140 -6.94 -3.90 -9.18
CA SER A 140 -8.10 -3.48 -8.43
C SER A 140 -7.69 -2.49 -7.34
N PHE A 141 -8.31 -1.31 -7.31
CA PHE A 141 -8.12 -0.35 -6.23
C PHE A 141 -9.23 -0.53 -5.19
N VAL A 142 -8.85 -0.82 -3.96
CA VAL A 142 -9.76 -0.82 -2.81
C VAL A 142 -9.87 0.61 -2.32
N SER A 143 -11.09 1.15 -2.26
CA SER A 143 -11.31 2.55 -1.88
C SER A 143 -10.68 2.87 -0.53
N ILE A 144 -10.14 4.08 -0.40
CA ILE A 144 -9.67 4.61 0.88
C ILE A 144 -10.86 4.54 1.84
N LYS A 145 -10.71 3.82 2.94
CA LYS A 145 -11.77 3.63 3.93
C LYS A 145 -12.01 4.87 4.77
N PRO A 146 -13.21 5.08 5.34
CA PRO A 146 -13.40 6.05 6.41
C PRO A 146 -12.74 5.55 7.70
N SER A 147 -12.44 6.44 8.63
CA SER A 147 -11.99 6.07 9.98
C SER A 147 -12.30 7.17 10.98
N LEU A 148 -12.47 6.80 12.24
CA LEU A 148 -12.79 7.73 13.33
C LEU A 148 -11.67 8.76 13.54
N SER A 149 -10.42 8.29 13.57
CA SER A 149 -9.25 9.15 13.80
C SER A 149 -8.93 10.09 12.63
N ARG A 150 -9.54 9.87 11.46
CA ARG A 150 -9.34 10.68 10.25
C ARG A 150 -10.67 11.26 9.71
N GLU A 151 -11.67 11.45 10.59
CA GLU A 151 -13.00 11.93 10.17
C GLU A 151 -12.92 13.29 9.45
N SER A 152 -12.07 14.19 9.89
CA SER A 152 -11.84 15.51 9.26
C SER A 152 -11.26 15.40 7.83
N MET A 153 -10.58 14.29 7.49
CA MET A 153 -9.98 14.07 6.18
C MET A 153 -10.91 13.31 5.22
N MET A 154 -12.05 12.83 5.69
CA MET A 154 -13.00 12.04 4.89
C MET A 154 -13.48 12.74 3.61
N PRO A 155 -13.75 14.05 3.59
CA PRO A 155 -14.16 14.72 2.35
C PRO A 155 -13.09 14.58 1.24
N GLU A 156 -11.83 14.75 1.58
CA GLU A 156 -10.71 14.62 0.63
C GLU A 156 -10.49 13.16 0.19
N MET A 157 -10.64 12.20 1.12
CA MET A 157 -10.58 10.78 0.82
C MET A 157 -11.72 10.34 -0.11
N ALA A 158 -12.96 10.79 0.14
CA ALA A 158 -14.11 10.50 -0.70
C ALA A 158 -13.95 11.09 -2.12
N LYS A 159 -13.42 12.31 -2.22
CA LYS A 159 -13.07 12.93 -3.51
C LYS A 159 -12.00 12.13 -4.24
N ALA A 160 -10.93 11.71 -3.55
CA ALA A 160 -9.89 10.86 -4.14
C ALA A 160 -10.46 9.53 -4.66
N ASN A 161 -11.32 8.88 -3.88
CA ASN A 161 -12.03 7.66 -4.28
C ASN A 161 -12.85 7.87 -5.56
N SER A 162 -13.60 8.96 -5.64
CA SER A 162 -14.40 9.31 -6.84
C SER A 162 -13.52 9.51 -8.07
N LEU A 163 -12.41 10.25 -7.93
CA LEU A 163 -11.48 10.50 -9.01
C LEU A 163 -10.80 9.21 -9.51
N ILE A 164 -10.38 8.34 -8.60
CA ILE A 164 -9.75 7.05 -8.93
C ILE A 164 -10.80 6.12 -9.60
N LYS A 165 -12.02 6.05 -9.08
CA LYS A 165 -13.10 5.28 -9.68
C LYS A 165 -13.35 5.72 -11.14
N ASN A 166 -13.45 7.03 -11.38
CA ASN A 166 -13.62 7.57 -12.72
C ASN A 166 -12.41 7.26 -13.63
N PHE A 167 -11.19 7.36 -13.13
CA PHE A 167 -9.99 7.00 -13.89
C PHE A 167 -9.99 5.52 -14.31
N LEU A 168 -10.43 4.61 -13.42
CA LEU A 168 -10.41 3.17 -13.69
C LEU A 168 -11.54 2.70 -14.61
N LYS A 169 -12.64 3.47 -14.75
CA LYS A 169 -13.84 3.08 -15.49
C LYS A 169 -13.55 2.55 -16.90
N ASP A 170 -12.63 3.18 -17.61
CA ASP A 170 -12.30 2.85 -18.99
C ASP A 170 -10.96 2.09 -19.13
N LYS A 171 -10.42 1.55 -18.03
CA LYS A 171 -9.17 0.81 -18.04
C LYS A 171 -9.43 -0.70 -18.14
N LYS A 172 -8.84 -1.34 -19.16
CA LYS A 172 -8.90 -2.80 -19.28
C LYS A 172 -8.20 -3.47 -18.10
N ASN A 173 -8.74 -4.61 -17.65
CA ASN A 173 -8.23 -5.37 -16.52
C ASN A 173 -8.01 -4.50 -15.28
N ALA A 174 -9.00 -3.66 -14.97
CA ALA A 174 -8.95 -2.79 -13.80
C ALA A 174 -10.34 -2.72 -13.15
N ALA A 175 -10.37 -2.56 -11.82
CA ALA A 175 -11.60 -2.42 -11.05
C ALA A 175 -11.43 -1.44 -9.90
N PHE A 176 -12.53 -0.85 -9.46
CA PHE A 176 -12.63 -0.09 -8.22
C PHE A 176 -13.54 -0.86 -7.26
N ILE A 177 -13.06 -1.15 -6.07
CA ILE A 177 -13.75 -1.91 -5.02
C ILE A 177 -14.15 -0.94 -3.91
N ASP A 178 -15.46 -0.70 -3.77
CA ASP A 178 -15.99 0.30 -2.85
C ASP A 178 -16.24 -0.30 -1.46
N VAL A 179 -15.26 -0.16 -0.57
CA VAL A 179 -15.42 -0.50 0.85
C VAL A 179 -15.85 0.71 1.69
N TYR A 180 -15.71 1.93 1.16
CA TYR A 180 -15.95 3.18 1.89
C TYR A 180 -17.39 3.28 2.39
N HIS A 181 -18.37 3.15 1.50
CA HIS A 181 -19.78 3.35 1.84
C HIS A 181 -20.30 2.29 2.80
N SER A 182 -19.82 1.06 2.72
CA SER A 182 -20.24 -0.03 3.61
C SER A 182 -19.70 0.06 5.03
N MET A 183 -18.78 0.99 5.29
CA MET A 183 -18.24 1.27 6.61
C MET A 183 -18.85 2.51 7.26
N LEU A 184 -19.88 3.12 6.64
CA LEU A 184 -20.57 4.30 7.15
C LEU A 184 -21.91 3.94 7.80
N THR A 185 -22.24 4.66 8.85
CA THR A 185 -23.59 4.70 9.41
C THR A 185 -24.56 5.39 8.42
N LYS A 186 -25.87 5.31 8.66
CA LYS A 186 -26.88 6.06 7.89
C LYS A 186 -26.64 7.58 7.92
N GLY A 187 -25.99 8.09 8.96
CA GLY A 187 -25.61 9.49 9.10
C GLY A 187 -24.29 9.88 8.41
N GLY A 188 -23.66 8.96 7.64
CA GLY A 188 -22.44 9.24 6.90
C GLY A 188 -21.16 9.26 7.74
N LYS A 189 -21.22 8.80 9.01
CA LYS A 189 -20.08 8.72 9.90
C LYS A 189 -19.48 7.30 9.91
N PRO A 190 -18.17 7.14 10.19
CA PRO A 190 -17.58 5.81 10.34
C PRO A 190 -18.29 5.02 11.45
N MET A 191 -18.57 3.74 11.21
CA MET A 191 -19.13 2.83 12.23
C MET A 191 -18.05 2.47 13.25
N PRO A 192 -18.19 2.87 14.56
CA PRO A 192 -17.14 2.69 15.55
C PRO A 192 -16.76 1.23 15.83
N ASP A 193 -17.71 0.33 15.78
CA ASP A 193 -17.57 -1.10 16.04
C ASP A 193 -16.76 -1.88 14.98
N LEU A 194 -16.31 -1.20 13.93
CA LEU A 194 -15.43 -1.77 12.89
C LEU A 194 -13.95 -1.55 13.18
N PHE A 195 -13.60 -0.76 14.20
CA PHE A 195 -12.24 -0.35 14.47
C PHE A 195 -11.75 -0.85 15.83
N ILE A 196 -10.43 -0.95 15.97
CA ILE A 196 -9.78 -1.10 17.27
C ILE A 196 -9.71 0.27 17.97
N GLU A 197 -9.15 0.32 19.18
CA GLU A 197 -9.10 1.52 20.04
C GLU A 197 -8.48 2.76 19.38
N ASP A 198 -7.57 2.57 18.39
CA ASP A 198 -6.93 3.69 17.69
C ASP A 198 -7.87 4.43 16.71
N GLY A 199 -9.08 3.91 16.50
CA GLY A 199 -10.07 4.48 15.59
C GLY A 199 -9.64 4.55 14.12
N LEU A 200 -8.54 3.88 13.76
CA LEU A 200 -7.95 3.85 12.42
C LEU A 200 -7.95 2.45 11.83
N HIS A 201 -7.40 1.48 12.57
CA HIS A 201 -7.24 0.12 12.08
C HIS A 201 -8.48 -0.71 12.38
N MET A 202 -8.80 -1.60 11.46
CA MET A 202 -9.97 -2.45 11.57
C MET A 202 -9.74 -3.59 12.56
N ASN A 203 -10.83 -3.97 13.25
CA ASN A 203 -10.95 -5.24 13.95
C ASN A 203 -11.52 -6.33 13.02
N ALA A 204 -11.82 -7.51 13.55
CA ALA A 204 -12.37 -8.64 12.79
C ALA A 204 -13.69 -8.29 12.07
N ASN A 205 -14.56 -7.45 12.67
CA ASN A 205 -15.83 -7.02 12.04
C ASN A 205 -15.56 -6.18 10.79
N GLY A 206 -14.59 -5.25 10.85
CA GLY A 206 -14.19 -4.44 9.71
C GLY A 206 -13.63 -5.29 8.57
N TYR A 207 -12.76 -6.26 8.88
CA TYR A 207 -12.25 -7.19 7.87
C TYR A 207 -13.33 -8.12 7.30
N ALA A 208 -14.33 -8.52 8.08
CA ALA A 208 -15.45 -9.31 7.59
C ALA A 208 -16.31 -8.54 6.56
N ILE A 209 -16.48 -7.23 6.74
CA ILE A 209 -17.10 -6.36 5.72
C ILE A 209 -16.25 -6.33 4.47
N TRP A 210 -14.94 -6.11 4.61
CA TRP A 210 -14.03 -6.08 3.48
C TRP A 210 -14.03 -7.40 2.70
N GLN A 211 -14.03 -8.53 3.39
CA GLN A 211 -14.12 -9.85 2.77
C GLN A 211 -15.32 -9.94 1.81
N LYS A 212 -16.52 -9.65 2.34
CA LYS A 212 -17.76 -9.75 1.57
C LYS A 212 -17.75 -8.88 0.30
N ILE A 213 -17.11 -7.70 0.38
CA ILE A 213 -17.05 -6.75 -0.73
C ILE A 213 -15.95 -7.11 -1.72
N ILE A 214 -14.80 -7.57 -1.25
CA ILE A 214 -13.64 -7.88 -2.07
C ILE A 214 -13.80 -9.22 -2.81
N GLU A 215 -14.37 -10.24 -2.15
CA GLU A 215 -14.42 -11.61 -2.70
C GLU A 215 -15.02 -11.70 -4.12
N PRO A 216 -16.12 -10.99 -4.47
CA PRO A 216 -16.68 -11.04 -5.82
C PRO A 216 -15.74 -10.52 -6.92
N TYR A 217 -14.73 -9.73 -6.56
CA TYR A 217 -13.75 -9.17 -7.49
C TYR A 217 -12.50 -10.04 -7.66
N LEU A 218 -12.33 -11.08 -6.82
CA LEU A 218 -11.16 -11.95 -6.90
C LEU A 218 -11.26 -12.88 -8.11
N LEU A 219 -10.20 -12.89 -8.90
CA LEU A 219 -10.13 -13.75 -10.07
C LEU A 219 -9.98 -15.22 -9.64
N LYS A 220 -10.90 -16.06 -10.10
CA LYS A 220 -10.78 -17.52 -9.98
C LYS A 220 -9.57 -18.03 -10.79
N LYS A 221 -9.08 -19.20 -10.43
CA LYS A 221 -8.01 -19.87 -11.19
C LYS A 221 -8.46 -20.16 -12.61
#